data_859d8004458a50962538998e1eeb62d4
#
_entry.id   859d8004458a50962538998e1eeb62d4
#
_cell.length_a   1.000
_cell.length_b   1.000
_cell.length_c   1.000
_cell.angle_alpha   90.00
_cell.angle_beta   90.00
_cell.angle_gamma   90.00
#
_symmetry.space_group_name_H-M   'P 1'
#
loop_
_entity.id
_entity.type
_entity.pdbx_description
1 polymer ?
#
loop_
_entity_poly.entity_id
_entity_poly.type
_entity_poly.pdbx_seq_one_letter_code
_entity_poly.pdbx_strand_id
1 'polypeptide(L)'
;MPKVGIVMGSDSDLKVMSKAASMLEKFGIDYEMTIISAHRMPDVFFEWAKAAEGKGIKVIIAGAGMAAHLPGLCAALFPMPVIGVPMSGKNLDGMDALYSIVQMPPGIPVATVAIDSGMNAAILAAKILAVSDEEVLKKLKDYSAEMKDTVQAKDDRLAEVGYEEYLK
;
A
#
# COMPACT_ATOMS: atom_id res chain seq x y z
N MET A 1 -9.77 -2.33 -16.90
CA MET A 1 -8.76 -1.26 -16.82
C MET A 1 -8.30 -1.17 -15.36
N PRO A 2 -6.99 -0.99 -15.08
CA PRO A 2 -6.48 -0.98 -13.71
C PRO A 2 -7.10 0.17 -12.91
N LYS A 3 -7.57 -0.14 -11.68
CA LYS A 3 -8.10 0.87 -10.75
C LYS A 3 -7.02 1.39 -9.78
N VAL A 4 -5.95 0.61 -9.57
CA VAL A 4 -4.84 0.95 -8.67
C VAL A 4 -3.52 0.92 -9.42
N GLY A 5 -2.70 1.94 -9.26
CA GLY A 5 -1.31 1.96 -9.69
C GLY A 5 -0.39 1.62 -8.53
N ILE A 6 0.49 0.65 -8.70
CA ILE A 6 1.55 0.33 -7.74
C ILE A 6 2.87 0.76 -8.35
N VAL A 7 3.58 1.67 -7.70
CA VAL A 7 4.89 2.16 -8.16
C VAL A 7 5.94 2.08 -7.05
N MET A 8 7.15 1.69 -7.41
CA MET A 8 8.29 1.61 -6.50
C MET A 8 9.57 2.07 -7.18
N GLY A 9 10.53 2.58 -6.41
CA GLY A 9 11.78 3.14 -6.92
C GLY A 9 12.85 2.10 -7.27
N SER A 10 12.72 0.87 -6.76
CA SER A 10 13.68 -0.22 -6.92
C SER A 10 12.99 -1.59 -6.81
N ASP A 11 13.60 -2.60 -7.41
CA ASP A 11 13.22 -4.00 -7.26
C ASP A 11 13.44 -4.52 -5.84
N SER A 12 14.30 -3.88 -5.04
CA SER A 12 14.44 -4.18 -3.60
C SER A 12 13.12 -4.03 -2.83
N ASP A 13 12.21 -3.19 -3.30
CA ASP A 13 10.93 -2.90 -2.67
C ASP A 13 9.85 -3.92 -3.05
N LEU A 14 10.12 -4.74 -4.07
CA LEU A 14 9.15 -5.67 -4.65
C LEU A 14 8.59 -6.67 -3.62
N LYS A 15 9.43 -7.13 -2.68
CA LYS A 15 8.98 -8.06 -1.62
C LYS A 15 7.87 -7.47 -0.74
N VAL A 16 7.90 -6.16 -0.49
CA VAL A 16 6.87 -5.45 0.26
C VAL A 16 5.68 -5.15 -0.64
N MET A 17 5.94 -4.63 -1.84
CA MET A 17 4.89 -4.19 -2.75
C MET A 17 4.10 -5.34 -3.37
N SER A 18 4.68 -6.54 -3.50
CA SER A 18 3.95 -7.75 -3.91
C SER A 18 2.85 -8.14 -2.93
N LYS A 19 3.00 -7.82 -1.63
CA LYS A 19 1.93 -8.03 -0.63
C LYS A 19 0.73 -7.12 -0.90
N ALA A 20 0.97 -5.91 -1.44
CA ALA A 20 -0.12 -5.05 -1.88
C ALA A 20 -0.84 -5.66 -3.09
N ALA A 21 -0.09 -6.14 -4.09
CA ALA A 21 -0.66 -6.80 -5.27
C ALA A 21 -1.54 -8.00 -4.87
N SER A 22 -1.01 -8.92 -4.07
CA SER A 22 -1.76 -10.11 -3.61
C SER A 22 -3.04 -9.75 -2.86
N MET A 23 -3.03 -8.66 -2.09
CA MET A 23 -4.23 -8.22 -1.38
C MET A 23 -5.26 -7.58 -2.33
N LEU A 24 -4.82 -6.82 -3.35
CA LEU A 24 -5.71 -6.32 -4.40
C LEU A 24 -6.34 -7.47 -5.20
N GLU A 25 -5.57 -8.51 -5.52
CA GLU A 25 -6.06 -9.73 -6.17
C GLU A 25 -7.13 -10.43 -5.31
N LYS A 26 -6.91 -10.56 -4.00
CA LYS A 26 -7.91 -11.10 -3.05
C LYS A 26 -9.22 -10.31 -3.11
N PHE A 27 -9.15 -9.00 -3.27
CA PHE A 27 -10.34 -8.15 -3.41
C PHE A 27 -10.87 -8.08 -4.85
N GLY A 28 -10.19 -8.69 -5.83
CA GLY A 28 -10.57 -8.64 -7.25
C GLY A 28 -10.47 -7.25 -7.84
N ILE A 29 -9.48 -6.47 -7.39
CA ILE A 29 -9.20 -5.12 -7.87
C ILE A 29 -8.07 -5.18 -8.89
N ASP A 30 -8.35 -4.74 -10.11
CA ASP A 30 -7.34 -4.64 -11.16
C ASP A 30 -6.29 -3.58 -10.83
N TYR A 31 -5.03 -3.89 -11.08
CA TYR A 31 -3.91 -2.98 -10.85
C TYR A 31 -2.86 -3.06 -11.96
N GLU A 32 -2.04 -2.02 -12.09
CA GLU A 32 -0.75 -2.10 -12.78
C GLU A 32 0.38 -1.94 -11.77
N MET A 33 1.50 -2.63 -11.97
CA MET A 33 2.68 -2.53 -11.10
C MET A 33 3.89 -2.17 -11.94
N THR A 34 4.69 -1.19 -11.46
CA THR A 34 5.87 -0.73 -12.17
C THR A 34 7.01 -0.33 -11.24
N ILE A 35 8.23 -0.47 -11.74
CA ILE A 35 9.45 0.02 -11.09
C ILE A 35 9.93 1.23 -11.87
N ILE A 36 9.85 2.41 -11.27
CA ILE A 36 10.35 3.66 -11.86
C ILE A 36 11.05 4.47 -10.77
N SER A 37 12.34 4.70 -10.93
CA SER A 37 13.08 5.55 -10.01
C SER A 37 12.87 7.03 -10.32
N ALA A 38 12.20 7.75 -9.43
CA ALA A 38 12.00 9.20 -9.61
C ALA A 38 13.31 10.00 -9.68
N HIS A 39 14.40 9.50 -9.06
CA HIS A 39 15.69 10.15 -9.07
C HIS A 39 16.54 9.81 -10.30
N ARG A 40 16.40 8.59 -10.85
CA ARG A 40 17.23 8.11 -11.98
C ARG A 40 16.53 8.19 -13.33
N MET A 41 15.19 8.27 -13.33
CA MET A 41 14.32 8.32 -14.52
C MET A 41 13.19 9.34 -14.30
N PRO A 42 13.51 10.61 -13.98
CA PRO A 42 12.50 11.60 -13.58
C PRO A 42 11.47 11.88 -14.67
N ASP A 43 11.89 11.97 -15.90
CA ASP A 43 11.04 12.18 -17.08
C ASP A 43 10.01 11.05 -17.24
N VAL A 44 10.43 9.80 -17.22
CA VAL A 44 9.58 8.61 -17.31
C VAL A 44 8.60 8.57 -16.13
N PHE A 45 9.07 8.90 -14.93
CA PHE A 45 8.22 8.94 -13.74
C PHE A 45 7.13 10.01 -13.86
N PHE A 46 7.47 11.22 -14.30
CA PHE A 46 6.50 12.30 -14.45
C PHE A 46 5.46 11.98 -15.54
N GLU A 47 5.87 11.39 -16.64
CA GLU A 47 4.95 10.93 -17.68
C GLU A 47 3.99 9.86 -17.17
N TRP A 48 4.51 8.86 -16.44
CA TRP A 48 3.69 7.80 -15.86
C TRP A 48 2.66 8.35 -14.88
N ALA A 49 3.09 9.21 -13.93
CA ALA A 49 2.22 9.75 -12.90
C ALA A 49 1.11 10.65 -13.49
N LYS A 50 1.43 11.49 -14.48
CA LYS A 50 0.45 12.33 -15.18
C LYS A 50 -0.53 11.52 -16.02
N ALA A 51 -0.08 10.42 -16.62
CA ALA A 51 -0.92 9.57 -17.45
C ALA A 51 -1.85 8.64 -16.64
N ALA A 52 -1.61 8.47 -15.34
CA ALA A 52 -2.31 7.50 -14.51
C ALA A 52 -3.84 7.72 -14.47
N GLU A 53 -4.30 8.97 -14.35
CA GLU A 53 -5.74 9.29 -14.39
C GLU A 53 -6.40 8.86 -15.70
N GLY A 54 -5.75 9.17 -16.82
CA GLY A 54 -6.25 8.80 -18.17
C GLY A 54 -6.29 7.29 -18.41
N LYS A 55 -5.49 6.50 -17.69
CA LYS A 55 -5.54 5.03 -17.69
C LYS A 55 -6.66 4.46 -16.81
N GLY A 56 -7.39 5.28 -16.09
CA GLY A 56 -8.47 4.86 -15.19
C GLY A 56 -8.02 4.54 -13.76
N ILE A 57 -6.75 4.81 -13.42
CA ILE A 57 -6.24 4.66 -12.05
C ILE A 57 -6.95 5.66 -11.13
N LYS A 58 -7.43 5.16 -9.99
CA LYS A 58 -8.17 5.94 -8.98
C LYS A 58 -7.36 6.14 -7.70
N VAL A 59 -6.37 5.28 -7.46
CA VAL A 59 -5.48 5.33 -6.29
C VAL A 59 -4.08 4.90 -6.71
N ILE A 60 -3.05 5.59 -6.25
CA ILE A 60 -1.67 5.15 -6.39
C ILE A 60 -1.16 4.65 -5.03
N ILE A 61 -0.54 3.46 -5.01
CA ILE A 61 0.26 2.95 -3.91
C ILE A 61 1.74 3.13 -4.30
N ALA A 62 2.44 3.97 -3.57
CA ALA A 62 3.81 4.37 -3.89
C ALA A 62 4.77 3.95 -2.77
N GLY A 63 5.71 3.06 -3.10
CA GLY A 63 6.73 2.56 -2.18
C GLY A 63 8.08 3.24 -2.39
N ALA A 64 8.72 3.70 -1.31
CA ALA A 64 10.04 4.30 -1.38
C ALA A 64 10.81 4.16 -0.05
N GLY A 65 12.12 4.03 -0.16
CA GLY A 65 13.04 4.00 0.98
C GLY A 65 13.99 5.19 1.01
N MET A 66 14.76 5.31 2.07
CA MET A 66 15.76 6.35 2.27
C MET A 66 15.14 7.76 2.17
N ALA A 67 15.67 8.67 1.34
CA ALA A 67 15.07 9.95 0.98
C ALA A 67 13.86 9.70 0.05
N ALA A 68 12.75 9.30 0.60
CA ALA A 68 11.58 8.75 -0.08
C ALA A 68 10.71 9.84 -0.74
N HIS A 69 11.18 10.41 -1.85
CA HIS A 69 10.48 11.49 -2.58
C HIS A 69 9.30 11.00 -3.43
N LEU A 70 9.34 9.75 -3.89
CA LEU A 70 8.43 9.21 -4.90
C LEU A 70 6.94 9.36 -4.54
N PRO A 71 6.48 9.04 -3.31
CA PRO A 71 5.06 9.21 -2.96
C PRO A 71 4.61 10.68 -2.99
N GLY A 72 5.44 11.60 -2.50
CA GLY A 72 5.13 13.04 -2.54
C GLY A 72 5.06 13.59 -3.96
N LEU A 73 5.95 13.13 -4.85
CA LEU A 73 5.92 13.49 -6.26
C LEU A 73 4.70 12.92 -6.98
N CYS A 74 4.28 11.68 -6.64
CA CYS A 74 3.00 11.14 -7.12
C CYS A 74 1.84 12.06 -6.73
N ALA A 75 1.77 12.46 -5.46
CA ALA A 75 0.68 13.30 -4.94
C ALA A 75 0.66 14.71 -5.56
N ALA A 76 1.81 15.22 -6.00
CA ALA A 76 1.89 16.50 -6.70
C ALA A 76 1.43 16.44 -8.17
N LEU A 77 1.52 15.27 -8.81
CA LEU A 77 1.26 15.08 -10.23
C LEU A 77 -0.07 14.39 -10.54
N PHE A 78 -0.63 13.67 -9.58
CA PHE A 78 -1.83 12.85 -9.71
C PHE A 78 -2.93 13.40 -8.81
N PRO A 79 -4.12 13.76 -9.34
CA PRO A 79 -5.16 14.48 -8.59
C PRO A 79 -5.97 13.57 -7.65
N MET A 80 -5.74 12.26 -7.67
CA MET A 80 -6.46 11.28 -6.86
C MET A 80 -5.62 10.83 -5.66
N PRO A 81 -6.18 10.04 -4.71
CA PRO A 81 -5.46 9.62 -3.51
C PRO A 81 -4.15 8.88 -3.80
N VAL A 82 -3.10 9.24 -3.06
CA VAL A 82 -1.81 8.55 -3.04
C VAL A 82 -1.56 7.99 -1.65
N ILE A 83 -1.19 6.71 -1.60
CA ILE A 83 -0.84 5.99 -0.39
C ILE A 83 0.67 5.73 -0.41
N GLY A 84 1.37 6.24 0.58
CA GLY A 84 2.81 6.07 0.73
C GLY A 84 3.16 4.87 1.60
N VAL A 85 4.07 4.04 1.11
CA VAL A 85 4.62 2.90 1.86
C VAL A 85 6.10 3.17 2.12
N PRO A 86 6.48 3.55 3.36
CA PRO A 86 7.89 3.68 3.72
C PRO A 86 8.57 2.31 3.69
N MET A 87 9.76 2.22 3.10
CA MET A 87 10.54 0.99 3.07
C MET A 87 11.60 0.99 4.16
N SER A 88 11.76 -0.13 4.85
CA SER A 88 12.88 -0.33 5.76
C SER A 88 14.21 -0.31 5.02
N GLY A 89 15.25 0.15 5.69
CA GLY A 89 16.60 0.26 5.15
C GLY A 89 17.65 -0.05 6.21
N LYS A 90 18.87 -0.34 5.76
CA LYS A 90 19.97 -0.80 6.64
C LYS A 90 20.42 0.21 7.70
N ASN A 91 20.26 1.52 7.43
CA ASN A 91 20.87 2.56 8.29
C ASN A 91 19.92 3.07 9.37
N LEU A 92 18.66 3.34 9.02
CA LEU A 92 17.66 3.97 9.91
C LEU A 92 16.36 3.17 10.00
N ASP A 93 16.37 1.90 9.60
CA ASP A 93 15.24 0.96 9.70
C ASP A 93 13.90 1.50 9.14
N GLY A 94 13.99 2.43 8.15
CA GLY A 94 12.84 3.04 7.49
C GLY A 94 12.31 4.32 8.15
N MET A 95 12.91 4.79 9.26
CA MET A 95 12.49 6.04 9.91
C MET A 95 12.72 7.26 9.01
N ASP A 96 13.80 7.25 8.25
CA ASP A 96 14.10 8.26 7.22
C ASP A 96 13.02 8.29 6.13
N ALA A 97 12.61 7.13 5.63
CA ALA A 97 11.54 7.01 4.65
C ALA A 97 10.19 7.45 5.23
N LEU A 98 9.87 7.01 6.45
CA LEU A 98 8.63 7.38 7.14
C LEU A 98 8.52 8.89 7.29
N TYR A 99 9.55 9.57 7.81
CA TYR A 99 9.52 11.02 7.96
C TYR A 99 9.46 11.74 6.61
N SER A 100 10.16 11.25 5.59
CA SER A 100 10.13 11.85 4.25
C SER A 100 8.74 11.77 3.61
N ILE A 101 7.98 10.71 3.86
CA ILE A 101 6.67 10.48 3.25
C ILE A 101 5.55 11.15 4.06
N VAL A 102 5.60 11.10 5.40
CA VAL A 102 4.50 11.61 6.24
C VAL A 102 4.50 13.13 6.38
N GLN A 103 5.66 13.79 6.32
CA GLN A 103 5.82 15.24 6.50
C GLN A 103 5.64 16.01 5.18
N MET A 104 4.47 15.84 4.56
CA MET A 104 4.14 16.56 3.33
C MET A 104 3.69 18.00 3.61
N PRO A 105 4.00 18.96 2.70
CA PRO A 105 3.54 20.34 2.84
C PRO A 105 2.02 20.44 2.70
N PRO A 106 1.40 21.51 3.28
CA PRO A 106 -0.01 21.79 3.08
C PRO A 106 -0.40 21.82 1.60
N GLY A 107 -1.48 21.16 1.25
CA GLY A 107 -2.01 21.08 -0.12
C GLY A 107 -1.60 19.83 -0.91
N ILE A 108 -0.57 19.10 -0.49
CA ILE A 108 -0.11 17.88 -1.17
C ILE A 108 -0.10 16.70 -0.17
N PRO A 109 -1.25 16.15 0.19
CA PRO A 109 -1.32 15.06 1.17
C PRO A 109 -0.91 13.71 0.59
N VAL A 110 -0.25 12.89 1.42
CA VAL A 110 0.00 11.47 1.19
C VAL A 110 -0.55 10.67 2.37
N ALA A 111 -1.41 9.69 2.11
CA ALA A 111 -1.91 8.78 3.13
C ALA A 111 -0.82 7.74 3.46
N THR A 112 -0.06 7.95 4.52
CA THR A 112 1.10 7.13 4.87
C THR A 112 0.70 5.95 5.75
N VAL A 113 1.08 4.73 5.35
CA VAL A 113 0.93 3.51 6.17
C VAL A 113 2.23 3.19 6.91
N ALA A 114 2.22 2.16 7.75
CA ALA A 114 3.40 1.74 8.50
C ALA A 114 4.56 1.28 7.58
N ILE A 115 5.77 1.28 8.11
CA ILE A 115 6.97 0.78 7.42
C ILE A 115 6.73 -0.65 6.95
N ASP A 116 7.09 -0.96 5.70
CA ASP A 116 6.93 -2.26 5.01
C ASP A 116 5.47 -2.79 4.96
N SER A 117 4.49 -1.92 5.11
CA SER A 117 3.07 -2.29 5.21
C SER A 117 2.33 -2.23 3.86
N GLY A 118 2.86 -2.93 2.84
CA GLY A 118 2.22 -3.02 1.53
C GLY A 118 0.79 -3.57 1.58
N MET A 119 0.53 -4.55 2.45
CA MET A 119 -0.81 -5.11 2.65
C MET A 119 -1.82 -4.04 3.11
N ASN A 120 -1.47 -3.25 4.12
CA ASN A 120 -2.37 -2.19 4.62
C ASN A 120 -2.56 -1.07 3.60
N ALA A 121 -1.58 -0.81 2.74
CA ALA A 121 -1.75 0.13 1.64
C ALA A 121 -2.83 -0.35 0.65
N ALA A 122 -2.84 -1.63 0.30
CA ALA A 122 -3.88 -2.21 -0.55
C ALA A 122 -5.26 -2.21 0.10
N ILE A 123 -5.34 -2.52 1.41
CA ILE A 123 -6.60 -2.46 2.15
C ILE A 123 -7.13 -1.02 2.19
N LEU A 124 -6.26 -0.03 2.39
CA LEU A 124 -6.66 1.38 2.36
C LEU A 124 -7.13 1.79 0.95
N ALA A 125 -6.43 1.37 -0.11
CA ALA A 125 -6.86 1.60 -1.49
C ALA A 125 -8.24 0.97 -1.76
N ALA A 126 -8.45 -0.27 -1.32
CA ALA A 126 -9.74 -0.94 -1.42
C ALA A 126 -10.85 -0.19 -0.66
N LYS A 127 -10.57 0.33 0.54
CA LYS A 127 -11.53 1.16 1.30
C LYS A 127 -11.89 2.46 0.58
N ILE A 128 -10.93 3.10 -0.07
CA ILE A 128 -11.17 4.31 -0.88
C ILE A 128 -12.09 3.98 -2.07
N LEU A 129 -11.82 2.88 -2.77
CA LEU A 129 -12.65 2.44 -3.89
C LEU A 129 -14.06 2.01 -3.45
N ALA A 130 -14.17 1.38 -2.27
CA ALA A 130 -15.44 0.90 -1.71
C ALA A 130 -16.45 2.00 -1.39
N VAL A 131 -16.04 3.27 -1.34
CA VAL A 131 -16.96 4.42 -1.19
C VAL A 131 -17.99 4.47 -2.32
N SER A 132 -17.61 3.96 -3.52
CA SER A 132 -18.48 3.94 -4.71
C SER A 132 -18.56 2.56 -5.38
N ASP A 133 -18.07 1.49 -4.72
CA ASP A 133 -18.04 0.13 -5.27
C ASP A 133 -18.52 -0.87 -4.20
N GLU A 134 -19.80 -1.26 -4.31
CA GLU A 134 -20.47 -2.16 -3.36
C GLU A 134 -19.86 -3.57 -3.33
N GLU A 135 -19.31 -4.05 -4.46
CA GLU A 135 -18.66 -5.36 -4.49
C GLU A 135 -17.35 -5.36 -3.69
N VAL A 136 -16.57 -4.29 -3.83
CA VAL A 136 -15.35 -4.11 -3.02
C VAL A 136 -15.71 -3.94 -1.55
N LEU A 137 -16.78 -3.19 -1.24
CA LEU A 137 -17.26 -3.02 0.13
C LEU A 137 -17.64 -4.38 0.76
N LYS A 138 -18.36 -5.23 0.02
CA LYS A 138 -18.73 -6.57 0.49
C LYS A 138 -17.47 -7.40 0.81
N LYS A 139 -16.49 -7.45 -0.09
CA LYS A 139 -15.24 -8.20 0.11
C LYS A 139 -14.43 -7.69 1.31
N LEU A 140 -14.43 -6.40 1.59
CA LEU A 140 -13.82 -5.83 2.79
C LEU A 140 -14.52 -6.28 4.07
N LYS A 141 -15.86 -6.35 4.08
CA LYS A 141 -16.63 -6.86 5.21
C LYS A 141 -16.34 -8.36 5.44
N ASP A 142 -16.32 -9.14 4.37
CA ASP A 142 -16.01 -10.58 4.41
C ASP A 142 -14.59 -10.79 4.97
N TYR A 143 -13.62 -10.01 4.51
CA TYR A 143 -12.23 -10.06 5.02
C TYR A 143 -12.14 -9.69 6.51
N SER A 144 -12.93 -8.71 6.96
CA SER A 144 -12.96 -8.34 8.39
C SER A 144 -13.55 -9.48 9.24
N ALA A 145 -14.55 -10.19 8.74
CA ALA A 145 -15.10 -11.37 9.40
C ALA A 145 -14.05 -12.50 9.48
N GLU A 146 -13.35 -12.81 8.37
CA GLU A 146 -12.25 -13.80 8.36
C GLU A 146 -11.17 -13.50 9.40
N MET A 147 -10.79 -12.23 9.54
CA MET A 147 -9.79 -11.83 10.55
C MET A 147 -10.30 -12.07 11.97
N LYS A 148 -11.55 -11.74 12.24
CA LYS A 148 -12.21 -11.99 13.55
C LYS A 148 -12.21 -13.48 13.86
N ASP A 149 -12.68 -14.31 12.93
CA ASP A 149 -12.78 -15.77 13.11
C ASP A 149 -11.39 -16.39 13.33
N THR A 150 -10.36 -15.88 12.66
CA THR A 150 -8.97 -16.31 12.85
C THR A 150 -8.48 -16.04 14.29
N VAL A 151 -8.82 -14.90 14.86
CA VAL A 151 -8.44 -14.56 16.25
C VAL A 151 -9.26 -15.39 17.24
N GLN A 152 -10.57 -15.55 17.00
CA GLN A 152 -11.42 -16.38 17.83
C GLN A 152 -10.93 -17.83 17.90
N ALA A 153 -10.60 -18.43 16.77
CA ALA A 153 -10.04 -19.80 16.74
C ALA A 153 -8.73 -19.95 17.53
N LYS A 154 -7.90 -18.90 17.59
CA LYS A 154 -6.69 -18.91 18.43
C LYS A 154 -7.02 -18.85 19.92
N ASP A 155 -8.00 -18.03 20.28
CA ASP A 155 -8.46 -17.90 21.66
C ASP A 155 -9.09 -19.22 22.15
N ASP A 156 -9.97 -19.81 21.34
CA ASP A 156 -10.61 -21.10 21.63
C ASP A 156 -9.55 -22.19 21.83
N ARG A 157 -8.53 -22.25 20.95
CA ARG A 157 -7.43 -23.20 21.10
C ARG A 157 -6.61 -22.94 22.37
N LEU A 158 -6.34 -21.69 22.70
CA LEU A 158 -5.63 -21.35 23.94
C LEU A 158 -6.42 -21.79 25.17
N ALA A 159 -7.74 -21.61 25.17
CA ALA A 159 -8.62 -22.05 26.25
C ALA A 159 -8.66 -23.58 26.38
N GLU A 160 -8.62 -24.30 25.24
CA GLU A 160 -8.66 -25.77 25.21
C GLU A 160 -7.36 -26.41 25.71
N VAL A 161 -6.19 -25.96 25.22
CA VAL A 161 -4.91 -26.62 25.47
C VAL A 161 -4.07 -25.97 26.59
N GLY A 162 -4.39 -24.75 26.99
CA GLY A 162 -3.60 -23.97 27.93
C GLY A 162 -2.31 -23.39 27.30
N TYR A 163 -1.71 -22.40 27.96
CA TYR A 163 -0.59 -21.66 27.39
C TYR A 163 0.71 -22.49 27.24
N GLU A 164 0.95 -23.47 28.12
CA GLU A 164 2.14 -24.32 28.06
C GLU A 164 2.16 -25.22 26.83
N GLU A 165 1.03 -25.78 26.46
CA GLU A 165 0.90 -26.61 25.24
C GLU A 165 0.82 -25.74 23.98
N TYR A 166 0.20 -24.57 24.09
CA TYR A 166 0.07 -23.64 22.97
C TYR A 166 1.43 -23.11 22.45
N LEU A 167 2.43 -23.00 23.33
CA LEU A 167 3.77 -22.49 23.01
C LEU A 167 4.75 -23.56 22.46
N LYS A 168 4.36 -24.84 22.44
CA LYS A 168 5.14 -25.92 21.84
C LYS A 168 4.98 -25.94 20.33
#